data_48cebb6dd1839bb6524a392b909c5f2d
#
_entry.id   48cebb6dd1839bb6524a392b909c5f2d
#
_cell.length_a   1.000
_cell.length_b   1.000
_cell.length_c   1.000
_cell.angle_alpha   90.00
_cell.angle_beta   90.00
_cell.angle_gamma   90.00
#
_symmetry.space_group_name_H-M   'P 1'
#
loop_
_entity.id
_entity.type
_entity.pdbx_description
1 polymer ?
#
loop_
_entity_poly.entity_id
_entity_poly.type
_entity_poly.pdbx_seq_one_letter_code
_entity_poly.pdbx_strand_id
1 'polypeptide(L)'
;MYKRFELVLVKLACVDVQAPDIARYNFKEEYLAIKDKEDETQPYGIIRNKNADIGKILKEIKRSNKLGEPTTELCFCEEYDDVVWELKDEYKFKEVE
;
A
#
# COMPACT_ATOMS: atom_id res chain seq x y z
N MET A 1 -5.74 -9.59 -19.43
CA MET A 1 -5.73 -10.44 -18.22
C MET A 1 -5.95 -9.56 -16.98
N TYR A 2 -6.92 -9.92 -16.14
CA TYR A 2 -7.19 -9.17 -14.92
C TYR A 2 -6.06 -9.32 -13.91
N LYS A 3 -5.60 -8.19 -13.38
CA LYS A 3 -4.56 -8.16 -12.33
C LYS A 3 -5.17 -7.54 -11.08
N ARG A 4 -5.34 -8.33 -10.05
CA ARG A 4 -5.89 -7.87 -8.78
C ARG A 4 -4.98 -6.85 -8.10
N PHE A 5 -3.68 -7.10 -8.13
CA PHE A 5 -2.68 -6.24 -7.49
C PHE A 5 -1.86 -5.48 -8.51
N GLU A 6 -1.62 -4.21 -8.26
CA GLU A 6 -0.74 -3.40 -9.11
C GLU A 6 0.00 -2.34 -8.29
N LEU A 7 1.15 -1.93 -8.77
CA LEU A 7 1.94 -0.88 -8.13
C LEU A 7 1.46 0.47 -8.66
N VAL A 8 1.13 1.37 -7.74
CA VAL A 8 0.61 2.70 -8.07
C VAL A 8 1.31 3.76 -7.23
N LEU A 9 1.20 5.02 -7.64
CA LEU A 9 1.60 6.17 -6.82
C LEU A 9 0.38 6.71 -6.13
N VAL A 10 0.49 6.97 -4.82
CA VAL A 10 -0.59 7.53 -4.03
C VAL A 10 -0.08 8.71 -3.22
N LYS A 11 -1.02 9.55 -2.81
CA LYS A 11 -0.77 10.70 -1.96
C LYS A 11 -1.85 10.75 -0.89
N LEU A 12 -1.47 11.19 0.30
CA LEU A 12 -2.43 11.35 1.38
C LEU A 12 -3.39 12.51 1.04
N ALA A 13 -4.67 12.18 0.87
CA ALA A 13 -5.69 13.12 0.42
C ALA A 13 -6.54 13.68 1.56
N CYS A 14 -6.69 12.93 2.64
CA CYS A 14 -7.54 13.32 3.76
C CYS A 14 -6.94 12.81 5.07
N VAL A 15 -7.00 13.62 6.11
CA VAL A 15 -6.42 13.33 7.41
C VAL A 15 -7.38 13.73 8.50
N ASP A 16 -7.55 12.86 9.49
CA ASP A 16 -8.11 13.25 10.76
C ASP A 16 -6.96 13.77 11.63
N VAL A 17 -6.98 15.07 11.93
CA VAL A 17 -5.94 15.71 12.71
C VAL A 17 -5.80 15.13 14.13
N GLN A 18 -6.78 14.38 14.58
CA GLN A 18 -6.75 13.73 15.89
C GLN A 18 -6.13 12.35 15.85
N ALA A 19 -5.85 11.80 14.67
CA ALA A 19 -5.25 10.49 14.52
C ALA A 19 -3.80 10.53 15.01
N PRO A 20 -3.41 9.70 15.99
CA PRO A 20 -2.07 9.76 16.59
C PRO A 20 -0.95 9.35 15.64
N ASP A 21 -1.26 8.56 14.63
CA ASP A 21 -0.27 8.00 13.71
C ASP A 21 0.00 8.88 12.49
N ILE A 22 -0.65 10.05 12.41
CA ILE A 22 -0.56 10.93 11.25
C ILE A 22 0.87 11.39 10.94
N ALA A 23 1.72 11.48 11.98
CA ALA A 23 3.10 11.90 11.83
C ALA A 23 3.93 10.96 10.94
N ARG A 24 3.44 9.74 10.69
CA ARG A 24 4.12 8.77 9.82
C ARG A 24 4.00 9.12 8.33
N TYR A 25 3.08 9.99 7.98
CA TYR A 25 2.80 10.34 6.59
C TYR A 25 2.97 11.84 6.36
N ASN A 26 3.45 12.16 5.17
CA ASN A 26 3.59 13.54 4.74
C ASN A 26 2.58 13.85 3.64
N PHE A 27 1.74 14.85 3.85
CA PHE A 27 0.70 15.25 2.90
C PHE A 27 1.21 15.59 1.51
N LYS A 28 2.43 16.09 1.44
CA LYS A 28 3.03 16.57 0.19
C LYS A 28 3.81 15.48 -0.53
N GLU A 29 4.03 14.36 0.13
CA GLU A 29 4.86 13.29 -0.40
C GLU A 29 4.02 12.25 -1.12
N GLU A 30 4.54 11.77 -2.24
CA GLU A 30 3.96 10.65 -2.95
C GLU A 30 4.59 9.36 -2.47
N TYR A 31 3.77 8.32 -2.36
CA TYR A 31 4.21 7.00 -1.92
C TYR A 31 3.92 5.98 -3.00
N LEU A 32 4.86 5.06 -3.20
CA LEU A 32 4.54 3.85 -3.94
C LEU A 32 3.63 2.99 -3.09
N ALA A 33 2.63 2.41 -3.69
CA ALA A 33 1.67 1.57 -3.00
C ALA A 33 1.27 0.37 -3.85
N ILE A 34 0.89 -0.69 -3.17
CA ILE A 34 0.30 -1.85 -3.82
C ILE A 34 -1.22 -1.68 -3.75
N LYS A 35 -1.87 -1.58 -4.90
CA LYS A 35 -3.33 -1.48 -4.95
C LYS A 35 -3.93 -2.87 -5.02
N ASP A 36 -4.86 -3.16 -4.11
CA ASP A 36 -5.69 -4.36 -4.16
C ASP A 36 -7.07 -3.94 -4.66
N LYS A 37 -7.39 -4.31 -5.89
CA LYS A 37 -8.64 -3.89 -6.55
C LYS A 37 -9.88 -4.54 -5.95
N GLU A 38 -9.72 -5.62 -5.19
CA GLU A 38 -10.84 -6.35 -4.61
C GLU A 38 -11.08 -6.03 -3.14
N ASP A 39 -10.19 -5.27 -2.51
CA ASP A 39 -10.34 -4.88 -1.11
C ASP A 39 -10.87 -3.45 -1.02
N GLU A 40 -12.14 -3.32 -0.63
CA GLU A 40 -12.80 -2.01 -0.50
C GLU A 40 -12.40 -1.28 0.79
N THR A 41 -11.96 -2.01 1.80
CA THR A 41 -11.63 -1.42 3.11
C THR A 41 -10.16 -1.03 3.22
N GLN A 42 -9.28 -1.81 2.60
CA GLN A 42 -7.83 -1.57 2.60
C GLN A 42 -7.27 -1.64 1.19
N PRO A 43 -7.66 -0.71 0.29
CA PRO A 43 -7.26 -0.85 -1.11
C PRO A 43 -5.78 -0.61 -1.36
N TYR A 44 -5.05 0.01 -0.43
CA TYR A 44 -3.64 0.37 -0.64
C TYR A 44 -2.74 -0.15 0.46
N GLY A 45 -1.68 -0.85 0.07
CA GLY A 45 -0.56 -1.15 0.94
C GLY A 45 0.56 -0.14 0.67
N ILE A 46 0.82 0.75 1.60
CA ILE A 46 1.74 1.86 1.43
C ILE A 46 3.18 1.41 1.67
N ILE A 47 4.05 1.61 0.69
CA ILE A 47 5.48 1.32 0.81
C ILE A 47 6.14 2.56 1.41
N ARG A 48 6.40 2.52 2.73
CA ARG A 48 6.95 3.67 3.45
C ARG A 48 8.46 3.72 3.44
N ASN A 49 9.10 2.56 3.34
CA ASN A 49 10.56 2.48 3.33
C ASN A 49 11.09 2.83 1.95
N LYS A 50 11.81 3.95 1.84
CA LYS A 50 12.39 4.41 0.58
C LYS A 50 13.46 3.47 0.04
N ASN A 51 14.02 2.61 0.90
CA ASN A 51 15.03 1.63 0.54
C ASN A 51 14.46 0.23 0.33
N ALA A 52 13.13 0.10 0.30
CA ALA A 52 12.48 -1.18 0.07
C ALA A 52 12.92 -1.77 -1.28
N ASP A 53 13.08 -3.09 -1.30
CA ASP A 53 13.41 -3.80 -2.54
C ASP A 53 12.19 -3.91 -3.44
N ILE A 54 12.05 -2.96 -4.35
CA ILE A 54 10.92 -2.88 -5.27
C ILE A 54 10.87 -4.10 -6.21
N GLY A 55 12.03 -4.61 -6.61
CA GLY A 55 12.10 -5.83 -7.44
C GLY A 55 11.47 -7.04 -6.73
N LYS A 56 11.73 -7.18 -5.44
CA LYS A 56 11.13 -8.24 -4.62
C LYS A 56 9.62 -8.05 -4.48
N ILE A 57 9.19 -6.82 -4.24
CA ILE A 57 7.76 -6.48 -4.13
C ILE A 57 7.04 -6.78 -5.45
N LEU A 58 7.63 -6.42 -6.59
CA LEU A 58 7.05 -6.72 -7.90
C LEU A 58 6.91 -8.23 -8.15
N LYS A 59 7.88 -9.03 -7.71
CA LYS A 59 7.79 -10.48 -7.78
C LYS A 59 6.62 -11.02 -6.97
N GLU A 60 6.42 -10.50 -5.75
CA GLU A 60 5.32 -10.91 -4.88
C GLU A 60 3.96 -10.47 -5.43
N ILE A 61 3.90 -9.30 -6.05
CA ILE A 61 2.70 -8.83 -6.76
C ILE A 61 2.35 -9.80 -7.89
N LYS A 62 3.35 -10.18 -8.68
CA LYS A 62 3.15 -11.11 -9.80
C LYS A 62 2.67 -12.48 -9.33
N ARG A 63 3.26 -13.01 -8.25
CA ARG A 63 2.85 -14.27 -7.65
C ARG A 63 1.43 -14.18 -7.10
N SER A 64 1.10 -13.09 -6.40
CA SER A 64 -0.23 -12.87 -5.86
C SER A 64 -1.29 -12.77 -6.95
N ASN A 65 -0.98 -12.11 -8.05
CA ASN A 65 -1.88 -12.03 -9.20
C ASN A 65 -2.16 -13.41 -9.81
N LYS A 66 -1.15 -14.27 -9.86
CA LYS A 66 -1.31 -15.63 -10.35
C LYS A 66 -2.21 -16.46 -9.44
N LEU A 67 -2.07 -16.30 -8.13
CA LEU A 67 -2.87 -17.02 -7.14
C LEU A 67 -4.29 -16.46 -7.02
N GLY A 68 -4.50 -15.20 -7.37
CA GLY A 68 -5.76 -14.51 -7.17
C GLY A 68 -5.99 -14.08 -5.73
N GLU A 69 -4.96 -14.17 -4.87
CA GLU A 69 -5.01 -13.77 -3.47
C GLU A 69 -3.61 -13.32 -3.03
N PRO A 70 -3.50 -12.51 -1.97
CA PRO A 70 -2.19 -12.03 -1.53
C PRO A 70 -1.34 -13.18 -0.98
N THR A 71 -0.07 -13.19 -1.37
CA THR A 71 0.91 -14.13 -0.80
C THR A 71 1.18 -13.77 0.65
N THR A 72 1.73 -14.71 1.42
CA THR A 72 2.10 -14.47 2.81
C THR A 72 3.06 -13.29 2.92
N GLU A 73 4.03 -13.20 2.04
CA GLU A 73 5.01 -12.11 2.02
C GLU A 73 4.34 -10.75 1.75
N LEU A 74 3.30 -10.74 0.91
CA LEU A 74 2.57 -9.50 0.62
C LEU A 74 1.69 -9.07 1.80
N CYS A 75 1.11 -10.03 2.52
CA CYS A 75 0.25 -9.77 3.68
C CYS A 75 1.04 -9.42 4.94
N PHE A 76 2.18 -10.06 5.15
CA PHE A 76 2.96 -9.97 6.39
C PHE A 76 4.25 -9.20 6.21
N CYS A 77 4.18 -8.08 5.51
CA CYS A 77 5.33 -7.18 5.44
C CYS A 77 5.57 -6.42 6.75
N GLU A 78 4.78 -6.70 7.78
CA GLU A 78 4.95 -6.10 9.10
C GLU A 78 6.32 -6.33 9.70
N GLU A 79 6.92 -7.47 9.40
CA GLU A 79 8.23 -7.84 9.92
C GLU A 79 9.34 -6.89 9.46
N TYR A 80 9.11 -6.21 8.34
CA TYR A 80 10.09 -5.31 7.72
C TYR A 80 9.63 -3.87 7.62
N ASP A 81 8.41 -3.58 8.04
CA ASP A 81 7.78 -2.26 7.91
C ASP A 81 7.83 -1.65 6.50
N ASP A 82 8.07 -2.47 5.49
CA ASP A 82 8.17 -1.99 4.11
C ASP A 82 6.81 -1.64 3.52
N VAL A 83 5.80 -2.47 3.79
CA VAL A 83 4.44 -2.26 3.28
C VAL A 83 3.46 -2.25 4.45
N VAL A 84 2.66 -1.20 4.52
CA VAL A 84 1.69 -1.05 5.60
C VAL A 84 0.30 -0.91 5.01
N TRP A 85 -0.57 -1.86 5.36
CA TRP A 85 -1.98 -1.84 5.00
C TRP A 85 -2.76 -1.16 6.13
N GLU A 86 -3.23 0.06 5.86
CA GLU A 86 -3.94 0.86 6.87
C GLU A 86 -5.45 0.65 6.78
N LEU A 87 -6.05 0.41 7.93
CA LEU A 87 -7.50 0.18 8.05
C LEU A 87 -8.27 1.42 8.49
N LYS A 88 -7.58 2.52 8.75
CA LYS A 88 -8.21 3.67 9.38
C LYS A 88 -8.85 4.59 8.35
N ASP A 89 -10.12 4.92 8.57
CA ASP A 89 -10.86 5.86 7.72
C ASP A 89 -10.25 7.25 7.70
N GLU A 90 -9.45 7.59 8.72
CA GLU A 90 -8.76 8.86 8.82
C GLU A 90 -7.69 9.02 7.73
N TYR A 91 -7.16 7.91 7.22
CA TYR A 91 -6.12 7.95 6.21
C TYR A 91 -6.73 7.60 4.85
N LYS A 92 -6.93 8.61 4.04
CA LYS A 92 -7.43 8.41 2.69
C LYS A 92 -6.34 8.72 1.69
N PHE A 93 -5.91 7.71 0.99
CA PHE A 93 -4.91 7.83 -0.06
C PHE A 93 -5.61 7.90 -1.41
N LYS A 94 -5.08 8.75 -2.27
CA LYS A 94 -5.60 8.95 -3.62
C LYS A 94 -4.49 8.68 -4.61
N GLU A 95 -4.82 7.98 -5.70
CA GLU A 95 -3.85 7.75 -6.77
C GLU A 95 -3.48 9.07 -7.44
N VAL A 96 -2.18 9.22 -7.70
CA VAL A 96 -1.63 10.38 -8.39
C VAL A 96 -1.78 10.14 -9.89
N GLU A 97 -2.39 11.10 -10.57
CA GLU A 97 -2.54 11.06 -12.02
C GLU A 97 -1.29 11.56 -12.72
#